data_fa5e4dea0e76db82c7187acf80696bd1
#
_entry.id   fa5e4dea0e76db82c7187acf80696bd1
#
_cell.length_a   1.000
_cell.length_b   1.000
_cell.length_c   1.000
_cell.angle_alpha   90.00
_cell.angle_beta   90.00
_cell.angle_gamma   90.00
#
_symmetry.space_group_name_H-M   'P 1'
#
loop_
_entity.id
_entity.type
_entity.pdbx_description
1 polymer ?
#
loop_
_entity_poly.entity_id
_entity_poly.type
_entity_poly.pdbx_seq_one_letter_code
_entity_poly.pdbx_strand_id
1 'polypeptide(L)'
;MMRWLLFLHVAGVAFWLGGIAALYVLYRKAAVRSWERGQELAYETAKSVVKGILNPSALVVLGTGIVMIMQLGLMGRARPFWLSFMEQFGGMVAILSAALLTWQLRRVDRAGSEEERDRRWRQLHRTMAYIGAGVVATILVVILRVNV
;
A
#
# COMPACT_ATOMS: atom_id res chain seq x y z
N MET A 1 3.27 23.78 11.67
CA MET A 1 3.47 23.13 10.37
C MET A 1 3.74 21.62 10.52
N MET A 2 4.65 21.19 11.37
CA MET A 2 4.95 19.76 11.66
C MET A 2 3.73 18.91 12.04
N ARG A 3 2.81 19.42 12.89
CA ARG A 3 1.61 18.68 13.33
C ARG A 3 0.68 18.32 12.17
N TRP A 4 0.51 19.19 11.18
CA TRP A 4 -0.31 18.93 9.99
C TRP A 4 0.34 17.90 9.06
N LEU A 5 1.66 17.96 8.91
CA LEU A 5 2.39 16.94 8.13
C LEU A 5 2.28 15.55 8.78
N LEU A 6 2.43 15.48 10.10
CA LEU A 6 2.25 14.23 10.84
C LEU A 6 0.80 13.72 10.70
N PHE A 7 -0.18 14.61 10.82
CA PHE A 7 -1.60 14.23 10.63
C PHE A 7 -1.83 13.64 9.22
N LEU A 8 -1.36 14.32 8.17
CA LEU A 8 -1.49 13.84 6.80
C LEU A 8 -0.76 12.52 6.58
N HIS A 9 0.41 12.36 7.18
CA HIS A 9 1.18 11.11 7.11
C HIS A 9 0.41 9.95 7.75
N VAL A 10 -0.06 10.12 8.97
CA VAL A 10 -0.82 9.09 9.69
C VAL A 10 -2.15 8.79 9.01
N ALA A 11 -2.87 9.82 8.55
CA ALA A 11 -4.10 9.64 7.78
C ALA A 11 -3.83 8.87 6.47
N GLY A 12 -2.75 9.22 5.76
CA GLY A 12 -2.32 8.50 4.56
C GLY A 12 -2.06 7.02 4.82
N VAL A 13 -1.35 6.68 5.91
CA VAL A 13 -1.10 5.29 6.33
C VAL A 13 -2.41 4.57 6.66
N ALA A 14 -3.33 5.23 7.36
CA ALA A 14 -4.63 4.66 7.73
C ALA A 14 -5.48 4.36 6.49
N PHE A 15 -5.58 5.30 5.53
CA PHE A 15 -6.29 5.08 4.27
C PHE A 15 -5.62 3.99 3.42
N TRP A 16 -4.30 3.93 3.42
CA TRP A 16 -3.56 2.91 2.68
C TRP A 16 -3.84 1.51 3.23
N LEU A 17 -3.67 1.29 4.55
CA LEU A 17 -3.99 0.01 5.20
C LEU A 17 -5.47 -0.34 5.10
N GLY A 18 -6.36 0.62 5.33
CA GLY A 18 -7.80 0.45 5.21
C GLY A 18 -8.21 0.03 3.80
N GLY A 19 -7.62 0.64 2.77
CA GLY A 19 -7.84 0.26 1.38
C GLY A 19 -7.37 -1.18 1.07
N ILE A 20 -6.18 -1.58 1.55
CA ILE A 20 -5.68 -2.96 1.40
C ILE A 20 -6.61 -3.95 2.10
N ALA A 21 -7.02 -3.66 3.35
CA ALA A 21 -7.91 -4.52 4.12
C ALA A 21 -9.29 -4.65 3.44
N ALA A 22 -9.86 -3.56 2.96
CA ALA A 22 -11.14 -3.57 2.24
C ALA A 22 -11.07 -4.43 0.97
N LEU A 23 -10.02 -4.29 0.18
CA LEU A 23 -9.79 -5.11 -1.01
C LEU A 23 -9.58 -6.58 -0.68
N TYR A 24 -8.91 -6.89 0.44
CA TYR A 24 -8.75 -8.25 0.91
C TYR A 24 -10.07 -8.91 1.23
N VAL A 25 -10.95 -8.22 1.96
CA VAL A 25 -12.30 -8.70 2.30
C VAL A 25 -13.16 -8.87 1.05
N LEU A 26 -13.11 -7.90 0.15
CA LEU A 26 -13.85 -7.93 -1.12
C LEU A 26 -13.48 -9.16 -1.96
N TYR A 27 -12.18 -9.40 -2.10
CA TYR A 27 -11.68 -10.58 -2.81
C TYR A 27 -12.15 -11.89 -2.17
N ARG A 28 -12.02 -12.03 -0.86
CA ARG A 28 -12.48 -13.25 -0.18
C ARG A 28 -13.95 -13.51 -0.43
N LYS A 29 -14.79 -12.49 -0.40
CA LYS A 29 -16.21 -12.60 -0.69
C LYS A 29 -16.49 -12.97 -2.16
N ALA A 30 -15.75 -12.38 -3.09
CA ALA A 30 -15.88 -12.70 -4.52
C ALA A 30 -15.41 -14.12 -4.85
N ALA A 31 -14.37 -14.62 -4.18
CA ALA A 31 -13.83 -15.97 -4.39
C ALA A 31 -14.75 -17.10 -3.85
N VAL A 32 -15.56 -16.82 -2.81
CA VAL A 32 -16.47 -17.82 -2.22
C VAL A 32 -17.77 -17.96 -2.99
N ARG A 33 -18.21 -16.93 -3.67
CA ARG A 33 -19.40 -16.95 -4.51
C ARG A 33 -18.97 -17.12 -5.96
N SER A 34 -19.32 -18.23 -6.58
CA SER A 34 -19.23 -18.51 -8.02
C SER A 34 -20.16 -17.57 -8.82
N TRP A 35 -19.88 -16.29 -8.77
CA TRP A 35 -20.74 -15.23 -9.24
C TRP A 35 -19.95 -14.44 -10.31
N GLU A 36 -20.15 -14.74 -11.56
CA GLU A 36 -19.47 -14.06 -12.68
C GLU A 36 -19.58 -12.52 -12.59
N ARG A 37 -20.78 -12.00 -12.32
CA ARG A 37 -20.99 -10.56 -12.07
C ARG A 37 -20.28 -10.03 -10.81
N GLY A 38 -20.13 -10.86 -9.79
CA GLY A 38 -19.47 -10.48 -8.53
C GLY A 38 -17.97 -10.32 -8.69
N GLN A 39 -17.34 -11.12 -9.53
CA GLN A 39 -15.91 -11.00 -9.83
C GLN A 39 -15.61 -9.74 -10.63
N GLU A 40 -16.44 -9.39 -11.59
CA GLU A 40 -16.28 -8.17 -12.38
C GLU A 40 -16.46 -6.91 -11.53
N LEU A 41 -17.50 -6.87 -10.69
CA LEU A 41 -17.71 -5.78 -9.75
C LEU A 41 -16.55 -5.65 -8.75
N ALA A 42 -16.04 -6.77 -8.24
CA ALA A 42 -14.88 -6.78 -7.34
C ALA A 42 -13.63 -6.22 -8.03
N TYR A 43 -13.44 -6.56 -9.29
CA TYR A 43 -12.32 -6.06 -10.09
C TYR A 43 -12.43 -4.55 -10.35
N GLU A 44 -13.56 -4.06 -10.81
CA GLU A 44 -13.79 -2.62 -11.05
C GLU A 44 -13.66 -1.80 -9.74
N THR A 45 -14.18 -2.35 -8.63
CA THR A 45 -14.00 -1.76 -7.30
C THR A 45 -12.54 -1.71 -6.91
N ALA A 46 -11.78 -2.81 -7.12
CA ALA A 46 -10.35 -2.84 -6.82
C ALA A 46 -9.57 -1.82 -7.65
N LYS A 47 -9.91 -1.66 -8.92
CA LYS A 47 -9.31 -0.67 -9.81
C LYS A 47 -9.55 0.76 -9.31
N SER A 48 -10.77 1.04 -8.89
CA SER A 48 -11.15 2.34 -8.32
C SER A 48 -10.44 2.61 -6.99
N VAL A 49 -10.38 1.64 -6.09
CA VAL A 49 -9.69 1.77 -4.80
C VAL A 49 -8.18 1.91 -4.95
N VAL A 50 -7.55 1.14 -5.84
CA VAL A 50 -6.10 1.28 -6.10
C VAL A 50 -5.78 2.66 -6.66
N LYS A 51 -6.53 3.13 -7.65
CA LYS A 51 -6.28 4.43 -8.28
C LYS A 51 -6.69 5.62 -7.40
N GLY A 52 -7.83 5.52 -6.72
CA GLY A 52 -8.42 6.63 -5.96
C GLY A 52 -8.00 6.71 -4.49
N ILE A 53 -7.54 5.61 -3.89
CA ILE A 53 -7.20 5.55 -2.47
C ILE A 53 -5.75 5.10 -2.27
N LEU A 54 -5.38 3.90 -2.75
CA LEU A 54 -4.07 3.32 -2.41
C LEU A 54 -2.90 4.12 -2.98
N ASN A 55 -2.93 4.44 -4.27
CA ASN A 55 -1.86 5.20 -4.89
C ASN A 55 -1.73 6.64 -4.35
N PRO A 56 -2.81 7.43 -4.21
CA PRO A 56 -2.72 8.74 -3.58
C PRO A 56 -2.22 8.67 -2.13
N SER A 57 -2.71 7.71 -1.35
CA SER A 57 -2.27 7.54 0.04
C SER A 57 -0.79 7.22 0.14
N ALA A 58 -0.28 6.30 -0.70
CA ALA A 58 1.15 5.98 -0.74
C ALA A 58 2.00 7.21 -1.10
N LEU A 59 1.55 8.04 -2.06
CA LEU A 59 2.23 9.28 -2.44
C LEU A 59 2.21 10.32 -1.31
N VAL A 60 1.07 10.47 -0.62
CA VAL A 60 0.96 11.36 0.54
C VAL A 60 1.89 10.92 1.67
N VAL A 61 1.93 9.61 1.98
CA VAL A 61 2.83 9.06 3.00
C VAL A 61 4.29 9.31 2.63
N LEU A 62 4.67 9.03 1.40
CA LEU A 62 6.04 9.24 0.91
C LEU A 62 6.43 10.72 0.96
N GLY A 63 5.60 11.60 0.38
CA GLY A 63 5.87 13.04 0.33
C GLY A 63 5.94 13.69 1.70
N THR A 64 4.97 13.39 2.58
CA THR A 64 4.98 13.93 3.96
C THR A 64 6.14 13.39 4.77
N GLY A 65 6.52 12.11 4.59
CA GLY A 65 7.70 11.52 5.22
C GLY A 65 8.99 12.25 4.85
N ILE A 66 9.22 12.48 3.55
CA ILE A 66 10.39 13.22 3.05
C ILE A 66 10.43 14.64 3.64
N VAL A 67 9.32 15.36 3.57
CA VAL A 67 9.25 16.75 4.09
C VAL A 67 9.52 16.81 5.60
N MET A 68 9.01 15.85 6.37
CA MET A 68 9.27 15.79 7.81
C MET A 68 10.76 15.56 8.11
N ILE A 69 11.44 14.67 7.38
CA ILE A 69 12.89 14.42 7.54
C ILE A 69 13.70 15.67 7.21
N MET A 70 13.33 16.38 6.14
CA MET A 70 13.98 17.64 5.77
C MET A 70 13.81 18.71 6.83
N GLN A 71 12.59 18.89 7.37
CA GLN A 71 12.31 19.89 8.41
C GLN A 71 12.99 19.60 9.74
N LEU A 72 13.21 18.33 10.07
CA LEU A 72 13.93 17.93 11.27
C LEU A 72 15.46 18.10 11.14
N GLY A 73 15.97 18.47 9.97
CA GLY A 73 17.39 18.61 9.72
C GLY A 73 18.18 17.29 9.88
N LEU A 74 17.51 16.16 9.69
CA LEU A 74 18.07 14.84 9.91
C LEU A 74 18.79 14.29 8.66
N MET A 75 18.81 15.03 7.55
CA MET A 75 19.56 14.62 6.36
C MET A 75 21.06 14.58 6.65
N GLY A 76 21.68 13.43 6.41
CA GLY A 76 23.14 13.27 6.58
C GLY A 76 23.64 13.13 8.03
N ARG A 77 22.75 13.10 9.05
CA ARG A 77 23.11 12.90 10.46
C ARG A 77 22.90 11.46 10.90
N ALA A 78 23.61 11.01 11.95
CA ALA A 78 23.36 9.73 12.58
C ALA A 78 21.91 9.72 13.12
N ARG A 79 21.17 8.68 12.77
CA ARG A 79 19.75 8.54 13.10
C ARG A 79 19.52 7.24 13.86
N PRO A 80 18.53 7.18 14.74
CA PRO A 80 18.12 5.91 15.35
C PRO A 80 17.66 4.93 14.28
N PHE A 81 17.92 3.65 14.51
CA PHE A 81 17.63 2.57 13.55
C PHE A 81 16.17 2.59 13.06
N TRP A 82 15.22 2.74 13.98
CA TRP A 82 13.78 2.76 13.64
C TRP A 82 13.41 3.84 12.62
N LEU A 83 14.07 5.01 12.69
CA LEU A 83 13.81 6.12 11.77
C LEU A 83 14.41 5.84 10.39
N SER A 84 15.63 5.32 10.33
CA SER A 84 16.28 4.90 9.08
C SER A 84 15.53 3.77 8.41
N PHE A 85 15.04 2.81 9.21
CA PHE A 85 14.22 1.70 8.72
C PHE A 85 12.90 2.20 8.13
N MET A 86 12.20 3.09 8.83
CA MET A 86 10.95 3.69 8.35
C MET A 86 11.15 4.43 7.04
N GLU A 87 12.23 5.20 6.93
CA GLU A 87 12.53 5.98 5.73
C GLU A 87 12.83 5.06 4.53
N GLN A 88 13.75 4.11 4.70
CA GLN A 88 14.21 3.26 3.60
C GLN A 88 13.19 2.17 3.27
N PHE A 89 12.80 1.38 4.26
CA PHE A 89 11.90 0.26 4.05
C PHE A 89 10.47 0.74 3.79
N GLY A 90 9.95 1.67 4.59
CA GLY A 90 8.63 2.25 4.40
C GLY A 90 8.52 3.00 3.06
N GLY A 91 9.54 3.77 2.69
CA GLY A 91 9.62 4.43 1.38
C GLY A 91 9.63 3.44 0.23
N MET A 92 10.44 2.38 0.32
CA MET A 92 10.48 1.31 -0.67
C MET A 92 9.12 0.61 -0.82
N VAL A 93 8.47 0.26 0.30
CA VAL A 93 7.13 -0.35 0.29
C VAL A 93 6.11 0.57 -0.37
N ALA A 94 6.16 1.88 -0.13
CA ALA A 94 5.25 2.84 -0.75
C ALA A 94 5.44 2.92 -2.28
N ILE A 95 6.68 3.02 -2.75
CA ILE A 95 7.01 3.08 -4.18
C ILE A 95 6.61 1.77 -4.87
N LEU A 96 7.02 0.63 -4.31
CA LEU A 96 6.69 -0.68 -4.86
C LEU A 96 5.19 -0.94 -4.88
N SER A 97 4.46 -0.51 -3.84
CA SER A 97 3.00 -0.60 -3.79
C SER A 97 2.36 0.10 -4.99
N ALA A 98 2.67 1.38 -5.19
CA ALA A 98 2.09 2.17 -6.28
C ALA A 98 2.44 1.58 -7.66
N ALA A 99 3.71 1.19 -7.86
CA ALA A 99 4.19 0.65 -9.13
C ALA A 99 3.61 -0.74 -9.42
N LEU A 100 3.74 -1.69 -8.47
CA LEU A 100 3.33 -3.07 -8.66
C LEU A 100 1.82 -3.22 -8.78
N LEU A 101 1.04 -2.54 -7.94
CA LEU A 101 -0.42 -2.63 -8.00
C LEU A 101 -0.95 -2.06 -9.32
N THR A 102 -0.42 -0.92 -9.77
CA THR A 102 -0.80 -0.33 -11.05
C THR A 102 -0.41 -1.24 -12.23
N TRP A 103 0.80 -1.80 -12.19
CA TRP A 103 1.27 -2.71 -13.25
C TRP A 103 0.46 -4.01 -13.30
N GLN A 104 0.18 -4.61 -12.15
CA GLN A 104 -0.61 -5.84 -12.08
C GLN A 104 -2.05 -5.63 -12.53
N LEU A 105 -2.68 -4.50 -12.16
CA LEU A 105 -4.01 -4.15 -12.67
C LEU A 105 -4.02 -4.07 -14.20
N ARG A 106 -3.03 -3.40 -14.80
CA ARG A 106 -2.90 -3.34 -16.26
C ARG A 106 -2.71 -4.74 -16.90
N ARG A 107 -2.05 -5.65 -16.19
CA ARG A 107 -1.90 -7.04 -16.65
C ARG A 107 -3.22 -7.82 -16.58
N VAL A 108 -4.02 -7.59 -15.55
CA VAL A 108 -5.38 -8.17 -15.46
C VAL A 108 -6.25 -7.65 -16.59
N ASP A 109 -6.24 -6.34 -16.88
CA ASP A 109 -6.96 -5.73 -18.01
C ASP A 109 -6.60 -6.36 -19.39
N ARG A 110 -5.34 -6.81 -19.52
CA ARG A 110 -4.81 -7.37 -20.79
C ARG A 110 -4.86 -8.90 -20.83
N ALA A 111 -5.60 -9.54 -19.94
CA ALA A 111 -5.74 -11.00 -19.96
C ALA A 111 -6.54 -11.44 -21.18
N GLY A 112 -6.01 -12.40 -21.95
CA GLY A 112 -6.65 -12.92 -23.15
C GLY A 112 -7.65 -14.04 -22.89
N SER A 113 -7.68 -14.61 -21.67
CA SER A 113 -8.63 -15.64 -21.26
C SER A 113 -9.07 -15.44 -19.80
N GLU A 114 -10.20 -16.04 -19.43
CA GLU A 114 -10.72 -16.00 -18.05
C GLU A 114 -9.78 -16.69 -17.08
N GLU A 115 -9.19 -17.82 -17.44
CA GLU A 115 -8.22 -18.52 -16.59
C GLU A 115 -6.98 -17.69 -16.32
N GLU A 116 -6.51 -16.96 -17.33
CA GLU A 116 -5.37 -16.06 -17.19
C GLU A 116 -5.72 -14.86 -16.29
N ARG A 117 -6.93 -14.31 -16.45
CA ARG A 117 -7.45 -13.21 -15.61
C ARG A 117 -7.52 -13.64 -14.16
N ASP A 118 -8.06 -14.82 -13.88
CA ASP A 118 -8.15 -15.37 -12.52
C ASP A 118 -6.78 -15.60 -11.88
N ARG A 119 -5.83 -16.13 -12.64
CA ARG A 119 -4.47 -16.34 -12.15
C ARG A 119 -3.80 -15.01 -11.81
N ARG A 120 -3.92 -14.00 -12.67
CA ARG A 120 -3.37 -12.65 -12.45
C ARG A 120 -4.06 -11.95 -11.29
N TRP A 121 -5.36 -12.16 -11.13
CA TRP A 121 -6.15 -11.64 -10.01
C TRP A 121 -5.68 -12.23 -8.67
N ARG A 122 -5.45 -13.53 -8.59
CA ARG A 122 -4.87 -14.18 -7.40
C ARG A 122 -3.45 -13.65 -7.09
N GLN A 123 -2.66 -13.37 -8.12
CA GLN A 123 -1.32 -12.79 -7.93
C GLN A 123 -1.39 -11.37 -7.35
N LEU A 124 -2.25 -10.52 -7.90
CA LEU A 124 -2.51 -9.17 -7.36
C LEU A 124 -2.84 -9.22 -5.87
N HIS A 125 -3.67 -10.17 -5.48
CA HIS A 125 -4.11 -10.34 -4.10
C HIS A 125 -2.98 -10.72 -3.16
N ARG A 126 -2.12 -11.65 -3.58
CA ARG A 126 -0.91 -12.01 -2.81
C ARG A 126 0.02 -10.81 -2.65
N THR A 127 0.20 -10.04 -3.70
CA THR A 127 1.01 -8.81 -3.68
C THR A 127 0.44 -7.79 -2.67
N MET A 128 -0.88 -7.59 -2.65
CA MET A 128 -1.53 -6.72 -1.65
C MET A 128 -1.29 -7.19 -0.22
N ALA A 129 -1.35 -8.52 0.02
CA ALA A 129 -1.07 -9.08 1.34
C ALA A 129 0.39 -8.82 1.79
N TYR A 130 1.37 -9.00 0.90
CA TYR A 130 2.77 -8.70 1.18
C TYR A 130 3.01 -7.21 1.43
N ILE A 131 2.39 -6.34 0.65
CA ILE A 131 2.48 -4.89 0.86
C ILE A 131 1.88 -4.52 2.22
N GLY A 132 0.69 -5.05 2.55
CA GLY A 132 0.05 -4.83 3.85
C GLY A 132 0.92 -5.29 5.01
N ALA A 133 1.52 -6.48 4.91
CA ALA A 133 2.46 -6.99 5.90
C ALA A 133 3.70 -6.08 6.04
N GLY A 134 4.24 -5.57 4.94
CA GLY A 134 5.35 -4.61 4.94
C GLY A 134 5.01 -3.30 5.65
N VAL A 135 3.82 -2.76 5.40
CA VAL A 135 3.34 -1.55 6.10
C VAL A 135 3.18 -1.80 7.60
N VAL A 136 2.56 -2.92 7.98
CA VAL A 136 2.40 -3.30 9.40
C VAL A 136 3.75 -3.50 10.08
N ALA A 137 4.71 -4.16 9.42
CA ALA A 137 6.06 -4.33 9.94
C ALA A 137 6.76 -2.97 10.16
N THR A 138 6.61 -2.03 9.21
CA THR A 138 7.16 -0.67 9.37
C THR A 138 6.57 0.03 10.60
N ILE A 139 5.25 -0.02 10.75
CA ILE A 139 4.56 0.58 11.90
C ILE A 139 5.05 -0.05 13.22
N LEU A 140 5.18 -1.39 13.25
CA LEU A 140 5.61 -2.11 14.43
C LEU A 140 7.03 -1.69 14.87
N VAL A 141 7.98 -1.62 13.94
CA VAL A 141 9.36 -1.17 14.22
C VAL A 141 9.38 0.26 14.76
N VAL A 142 8.54 1.15 14.21
CA VAL A 142 8.44 2.54 14.67
C VAL A 142 7.85 2.63 16.08
N ILE A 143 6.77 1.89 16.35
CA ILE A 143 6.10 1.89 17.67
C ILE A 143 7.01 1.31 18.74
N LEU A 144 7.68 0.20 18.46
CA LEU A 144 8.60 -0.45 19.39
C LEU A 144 9.92 0.33 19.55
N ARG A 145 10.17 1.33 18.72
CA ARG A 145 11.42 2.11 18.69
C ARG A 145 12.66 1.21 18.77
N VAL A 146 12.65 0.13 17.98
CA VAL A 146 13.75 -0.84 17.99
C VAL A 146 15.05 -0.12 17.64
N ASN A 147 15.99 -0.12 18.59
CA ASN A 147 17.36 0.38 18.42
C ASN A 147 18.28 -0.86 18.47
N VAL A 148 18.98 -1.07 17.37
CA VAL A 148 20.03 -2.11 17.24
C VAL A 148 21.39 -1.45 17.25
#